data_999220c1bf70c591f7f131e04ae7ad1a
#
_entry.id   999220c1bf70c591f7f131e04ae7ad1a
#
_cell.length_a   1.000
_cell.length_b   1.000
_cell.length_c   1.000
_cell.angle_alpha   90.00
_cell.angle_beta   90.00
_cell.angle_gamma   90.00
#
_symmetry.space_group_name_H-M   'P 1'
#
loop_
_entity.id
_entity.type
_entity.pdbx_description
1 polymer ?
#
loop_
_entity_poly.entity_id
_entity_poly.type
_entity_poly.pdbx_seq_one_letter_code
_entity_poly.pdbx_strand_id
1 'polypeptide(L)'
;MMKIKKRVIWFLIIILSIPTLAFCQDDLQEKTKNLEDSIRLMLYKERPYFEVVNYGANRIQMKDSSSLDYFFEKLYALQTQKKEEKKQVKILHMGDSHIQADFFTGKVRRLFQEDKRFGDAGRGFTFPYSAAKTNNPFDYKTRYTGSWTSQKMVSNKDQSQWGISGINVETTNPKSTITLEPIEYNERKPSKIEKVRIYYPILNEELFEAVIIAPTNEIKSQKMHLDGYLEVIFSVPQTSISIGLDKTDDIQTHFILQGVSLETNDGGILYHAVGINGAETRHYLRCEDFETQLRSVQPDLVVISLGTNDAYPSRFDDTAFKGNLIKIIEQVRNINPNTSILLTSPNDTYRYKKYANYNTQKAEERLQELMREKSVALWNFYQIMGGFKSIIDWHKVGLGQYDKIHLSQTGYNLQGDLFYEAINEQYQKWIDKNRPK
;
A
#
# COMPACT_ATOMS: atom_id res chain seq x y z
N MET A 1 -30.18 -12.65 7.65
CA MET A 1 -29.58 -11.44 7.04
C MET A 1 -29.50 -11.50 5.51
N MET A 2 -29.01 -12.59 4.89
CA MET A 2 -28.88 -12.70 3.40
C MET A 2 -30.22 -12.61 2.61
N LYS A 3 -31.31 -13.13 3.13
CA LYS A 3 -32.63 -13.08 2.45
C LYS A 3 -33.26 -11.67 2.42
N ILE A 4 -32.94 -10.82 3.40
CA ILE A 4 -33.44 -9.43 3.45
C ILE A 4 -32.68 -8.55 2.44
N LYS A 5 -31.34 -8.74 2.31
CA LYS A 5 -30.52 -8.02 1.31
C LYS A 5 -31.01 -8.26 -0.14
N LYS A 6 -31.39 -9.49 -0.50
CA LYS A 6 -31.92 -9.79 -1.85
C LYS A 6 -33.27 -9.12 -2.14
N ARG A 7 -34.15 -8.98 -1.16
CA ARG A 7 -35.45 -8.31 -1.35
C ARG A 7 -35.30 -6.79 -1.51
N VAL A 8 -34.40 -6.15 -0.82
CA VAL A 8 -34.12 -4.71 -0.94
C VAL A 8 -33.52 -4.36 -2.30
N ILE A 9 -32.63 -5.19 -2.83
CA ILE A 9 -32.05 -4.99 -4.17
C ILE A 9 -33.10 -5.11 -5.27
N TRP A 10 -34.03 -6.04 -5.16
CA TRP A 10 -35.14 -6.18 -6.11
C TRP A 10 -36.11 -4.98 -6.08
N PHE A 11 -36.35 -4.41 -4.91
CA PHE A 11 -37.22 -3.23 -4.76
C PHE A 11 -36.58 -1.98 -5.40
N LEU A 12 -35.24 -1.83 -5.31
CA LEU A 12 -34.50 -0.74 -5.97
C LEU A 12 -34.50 -0.85 -7.51
N ILE A 13 -34.46 -2.06 -8.06
CA ILE A 13 -34.53 -2.28 -9.53
C ILE A 13 -35.91 -1.92 -10.08
N ILE A 14 -37.00 -2.13 -9.34
CA ILE A 14 -38.35 -1.80 -9.76
C ILE A 14 -38.61 -0.29 -9.76
N ILE A 15 -38.02 0.47 -8.82
CA ILE A 15 -38.20 1.94 -8.75
C ILE A 15 -37.47 2.67 -9.90
N LEU A 16 -36.33 2.09 -10.40
CA LEU A 16 -35.57 2.68 -11.51
C LEU A 16 -36.17 2.43 -12.91
N SER A 17 -37.25 1.64 -13.02
CA SER A 17 -37.89 1.27 -14.30
C SER A 17 -39.22 1.99 -14.60
N ILE A 18 -39.58 3.00 -13.81
CA ILE A 18 -40.84 3.78 -14.07
C ILE A 18 -40.52 4.96 -14.99
N PRO A 19 -41.14 5.09 -16.18
CA PRO A 19 -40.89 6.20 -17.07
C PRO A 19 -41.44 7.51 -16.48
N THR A 20 -40.63 8.53 -16.50
CA THR A 20 -40.82 9.89 -15.99
C THR A 20 -42.02 10.57 -16.62
N LEU A 21 -43.06 10.79 -15.83
CA LEU A 21 -43.99 11.89 -16.02
C LEU A 21 -43.48 13.10 -15.25
N ALA A 22 -43.33 14.20 -15.95
CA ALA A 22 -42.81 15.47 -15.42
C ALA A 22 -43.75 16.06 -14.37
N PHE A 23 -43.58 15.65 -13.11
CA PHE A 23 -44.17 16.33 -11.97
C PHE A 23 -43.17 16.33 -10.79
N CYS A 24 -42.78 17.54 -10.39
CA CYS A 24 -41.97 17.85 -9.20
C CYS A 24 -40.67 17.06 -9.07
N GLN A 25 -39.66 17.43 -9.83
CA GLN A 25 -38.28 16.88 -9.72
C GLN A 25 -37.73 16.99 -8.30
N ASP A 26 -38.06 18.09 -7.57
CA ASP A 26 -37.61 18.31 -6.21
C ASP A 26 -38.24 17.35 -5.19
N ASP A 27 -39.54 17.05 -5.29
CA ASP A 27 -40.23 16.12 -4.39
C ASP A 27 -39.77 14.66 -4.61
N LEU A 28 -39.43 14.30 -5.83
CA LEU A 28 -38.89 12.98 -6.14
C LEU A 28 -37.46 12.83 -5.66
N GLN A 29 -36.63 13.88 -5.79
CA GLN A 29 -35.27 13.89 -5.27
C GLN A 29 -35.24 13.83 -3.74
N GLU A 30 -36.14 14.56 -3.07
CA GLU A 30 -36.24 14.52 -1.61
C GLU A 30 -36.71 13.15 -1.10
N LYS A 31 -37.72 12.55 -1.74
CA LYS A 31 -38.20 11.19 -1.40
C LYS A 31 -37.15 10.12 -1.64
N THR A 32 -36.37 10.24 -2.72
CA THR A 32 -35.28 9.32 -3.03
C THR A 32 -34.19 9.44 -1.98
N LYS A 33 -33.79 10.65 -1.61
CA LYS A 33 -32.81 10.92 -0.58
C LYS A 33 -33.25 10.37 0.78
N ASN A 34 -34.50 10.63 1.19
CA ASN A 34 -35.07 10.12 2.44
C ASN A 34 -35.10 8.59 2.49
N LEU A 35 -35.36 7.92 1.36
CA LEU A 35 -35.31 6.46 1.25
C LEU A 35 -33.86 5.93 1.36
N GLU A 36 -32.92 6.57 0.68
CA GLU A 36 -31.48 6.23 0.77
C GLU A 36 -30.96 6.38 2.19
N ASP A 37 -31.29 7.48 2.88
CA ASP A 37 -30.91 7.72 4.27
C ASP A 37 -31.54 6.68 5.22
N SER A 38 -32.79 6.29 4.98
CA SER A 38 -33.47 5.25 5.76
C SER A 38 -32.81 3.87 5.55
N ILE A 39 -32.47 3.53 4.32
CA ILE A 39 -31.74 2.28 3.99
C ILE A 39 -30.35 2.30 4.60
N ARG A 40 -29.63 3.42 4.50
CA ARG A 40 -28.31 3.60 5.11
C ARG A 40 -28.39 3.41 6.63
N LEU A 41 -29.35 4.06 7.28
CA LEU A 41 -29.55 3.90 8.72
C LEU A 41 -29.85 2.45 9.11
N MET A 42 -30.73 1.78 8.37
CA MET A 42 -31.09 0.39 8.62
C MET A 42 -29.91 -0.59 8.46
N LEU A 43 -29.04 -0.34 7.47
CA LEU A 43 -27.93 -1.25 7.14
C LEU A 43 -26.66 -0.98 7.95
N TYR A 44 -26.42 0.25 8.34
CA TYR A 44 -25.12 0.69 8.83
C TYR A 44 -25.10 1.34 10.21
N LYS A 45 -26.26 1.61 10.85
CA LYS A 45 -26.31 2.30 12.16
C LYS A 45 -25.50 1.59 13.26
N GLU A 46 -25.33 0.30 13.17
CA GLU A 46 -24.53 -0.51 14.10
C GLU A 46 -23.02 -0.54 13.74
N ARG A 47 -22.64 0.07 12.61
CA ARG A 47 -21.24 0.16 12.19
C ARG A 47 -20.55 1.33 12.91
N PRO A 48 -19.26 1.17 13.30
CA PRO A 48 -18.51 2.28 13.89
C PRO A 48 -18.51 3.51 12.99
N TYR A 49 -18.75 4.68 13.55
CA TYR A 49 -18.71 5.97 12.82
C TYR A 49 -19.64 6.06 11.60
N PHE A 50 -20.78 5.36 11.61
CA PHE A 50 -21.71 5.33 10.47
C PHE A 50 -22.19 6.73 10.04
N GLU A 51 -22.18 7.73 10.93
CA GLU A 51 -22.59 9.10 10.65
C GLU A 51 -21.62 9.84 9.74
N VAL A 52 -20.33 9.47 9.78
CA VAL A 52 -19.25 10.14 9.02
C VAL A 52 -18.65 9.26 7.92
N VAL A 53 -18.88 7.94 7.95
CA VAL A 53 -18.40 6.98 6.95
C VAL A 53 -19.50 6.62 5.98
N ASN A 54 -19.27 6.82 4.70
CA ASN A 54 -20.17 6.36 3.65
C ASN A 54 -19.91 4.88 3.32
N TYR A 55 -20.43 3.98 4.15
CA TYR A 55 -20.28 2.53 3.96
C TYR A 55 -20.85 2.01 2.63
N GLY A 56 -21.87 2.68 2.07
CA GLY A 56 -22.41 2.34 0.77
C GLY A 56 -21.44 2.54 -0.40
N ALA A 57 -20.45 3.41 -0.22
CA ALA A 57 -19.37 3.62 -1.18
C ALA A 57 -18.19 2.64 -1.00
N ASN A 58 -18.14 1.86 0.09
CA ASN A 58 -17.02 0.96 0.37
C ASN A 58 -17.05 -0.28 -0.53
N ARG A 59 -16.52 -0.13 -1.73
CA ARG A 59 -16.42 -1.20 -2.72
C ARG A 59 -15.26 -0.96 -3.68
N ILE A 60 -14.76 -2.02 -4.29
CA ILE A 60 -13.83 -1.91 -5.41
C ILE A 60 -14.62 -1.55 -6.68
N GLN A 61 -14.20 -0.47 -7.33
CA GLN A 61 -14.75 0.00 -8.60
C GLN A 61 -13.89 -0.51 -9.75
N MET A 62 -14.50 -1.03 -10.79
CA MET A 62 -13.82 -1.52 -11.99
C MET A 62 -14.73 -1.30 -13.20
N LYS A 63 -14.15 -0.89 -14.35
CA LYS A 63 -14.86 -0.92 -15.63
C LYS A 63 -14.95 -2.35 -16.13
N ASP A 64 -13.83 -3.07 -16.07
CA ASP A 64 -13.72 -4.47 -16.44
C ASP A 64 -13.61 -5.32 -15.18
N SER A 65 -14.52 -6.26 -15.01
CA SER A 65 -14.56 -7.16 -13.85
C SER A 65 -13.31 -8.05 -13.74
N SER A 66 -12.51 -8.16 -14.80
CA SER A 66 -11.25 -8.93 -14.85
C SER A 66 -10.04 -8.18 -14.32
N SER A 67 -10.13 -6.88 -14.00
CA SER A 67 -8.98 -6.07 -13.59
C SER A 67 -8.20 -6.62 -12.38
N LEU A 68 -8.82 -7.44 -11.54
CA LEU A 68 -8.20 -8.10 -10.39
C LEU A 68 -8.15 -9.63 -10.50
N ASP A 69 -8.50 -10.21 -11.64
CA ASP A 69 -8.60 -11.67 -11.80
C ASP A 69 -7.27 -12.36 -11.49
N TYR A 70 -6.16 -11.84 -11.99
CA TYR A 70 -4.83 -12.42 -11.72
C TYR A 70 -4.52 -12.49 -10.23
N PHE A 71 -4.75 -11.40 -9.49
CA PHE A 71 -4.58 -11.39 -8.04
C PHE A 71 -5.53 -12.36 -7.33
N PHE A 72 -6.79 -12.40 -7.73
CA PHE A 72 -7.77 -13.31 -7.14
C PHE A 72 -7.50 -14.78 -7.45
N GLU A 73 -6.97 -15.09 -8.62
CA GLU A 73 -6.49 -16.45 -8.95
C GLU A 73 -5.33 -16.88 -8.05
N LYS A 74 -4.38 -15.95 -7.79
CA LYS A 74 -3.28 -16.21 -6.85
C LYS A 74 -3.77 -16.40 -5.42
N LEU A 75 -4.72 -15.59 -4.95
CA LEU A 75 -5.36 -15.76 -3.64
C LEU A 75 -6.10 -17.10 -3.55
N TYR A 76 -6.82 -17.48 -4.60
CA TYR A 76 -7.53 -18.76 -4.62
C TYR A 76 -6.56 -19.95 -4.63
N ALA A 77 -5.50 -19.87 -5.40
CA ALA A 77 -4.44 -20.88 -5.41
C ALA A 77 -3.74 -20.99 -4.05
N LEU A 78 -3.57 -19.87 -3.33
CA LEU A 78 -3.05 -19.85 -1.97
C LEU A 78 -4.04 -20.47 -0.97
N GLN A 79 -5.32 -20.09 -1.04
CA GLN A 79 -6.38 -20.60 -0.18
C GLN A 79 -6.59 -22.11 -0.30
N THR A 80 -6.39 -22.66 -1.50
CA THR A 80 -6.64 -24.08 -1.84
C THR A 80 -5.38 -24.93 -1.92
N GLN A 81 -4.20 -24.36 -1.62
CA GLN A 81 -2.93 -25.07 -1.69
C GLN A 81 -2.83 -26.21 -0.67
N LYS A 82 -2.07 -27.23 -1.01
CA LYS A 82 -1.63 -28.21 -0.03
C LYS A 82 -0.55 -27.58 0.86
N LYS A 83 -0.48 -28.01 2.13
CA LYS A 83 0.42 -27.45 3.14
C LYS A 83 1.90 -27.42 2.70
N GLU A 84 2.29 -28.39 1.88
CA GLU A 84 3.67 -28.55 1.42
C GLU A 84 4.06 -27.60 0.28
N GLU A 85 3.08 -27.00 -0.43
CA GLU A 85 3.35 -26.16 -1.61
C GLU A 85 3.93 -24.80 -1.28
N LYS A 86 3.63 -24.26 -0.09
CA LYS A 86 4.16 -22.98 0.42
C LYS A 86 4.08 -21.82 -0.58
N LYS A 87 2.97 -21.72 -1.33
CA LYS A 87 2.74 -20.61 -2.26
C LYS A 87 2.68 -19.29 -1.51
N GLN A 88 3.18 -18.24 -2.14
CA GLN A 88 3.09 -16.87 -1.62
C GLN A 88 2.30 -16.00 -2.57
N VAL A 89 1.51 -15.07 -2.03
CA VAL A 89 0.90 -13.97 -2.78
C VAL A 89 1.54 -12.68 -2.32
N LYS A 90 2.06 -11.91 -3.29
CA LYS A 90 2.87 -10.73 -3.03
C LYS A 90 2.10 -9.48 -3.39
N ILE A 91 1.95 -8.59 -2.42
CA ILE A 91 1.28 -7.29 -2.58
C ILE A 91 2.34 -6.20 -2.39
N LEU A 92 2.45 -5.29 -3.35
CA LEU A 92 3.23 -4.06 -3.21
C LEU A 92 2.28 -2.87 -3.07
N HIS A 93 2.28 -2.21 -1.92
CA HIS A 93 1.52 -1.00 -1.66
C HIS A 93 2.48 0.18 -1.58
N MET A 94 2.43 1.04 -2.59
CA MET A 94 3.29 2.22 -2.70
C MET A 94 2.52 3.52 -2.49
N GLY A 95 3.18 4.53 -1.90
CA GLY A 95 2.52 5.80 -1.64
C GLY A 95 3.39 6.86 -0.97
N ASP A 96 2.75 7.73 -0.23
CA ASP A 96 3.34 8.89 0.43
C ASP A 96 3.45 8.74 1.97
N SER A 97 3.26 9.83 2.73
CA SER A 97 3.27 9.84 4.19
C SER A 97 2.19 8.95 4.82
N HIS A 98 1.05 8.76 4.14
CA HIS A 98 -0.03 7.90 4.60
C HIS A 98 0.39 6.42 4.62
N ILE A 99 1.36 6.05 3.77
CA ILE A 99 1.93 4.69 3.69
C ILE A 99 3.20 4.56 4.54
N GLN A 100 4.07 5.59 4.58
CA GLN A 100 5.32 5.54 5.36
C GLN A 100 5.07 5.24 6.85
N ALA A 101 4.00 5.79 7.44
CA ALA A 101 3.67 5.56 8.83
C ALA A 101 3.24 4.10 9.14
N ASP A 102 2.88 3.33 8.12
CA ASP A 102 2.46 1.93 8.15
C ASP A 102 1.27 1.62 9.08
N PHE A 103 0.49 2.63 9.48
CA PHE A 103 -0.77 2.38 10.22
C PHE A 103 -1.82 1.73 9.33
N PHE A 104 -2.08 2.32 8.16
CA PHE A 104 -3.01 1.80 7.17
C PHE A 104 -2.53 0.45 6.61
N THR A 105 -1.36 0.43 6.02
CA THR A 105 -0.78 -0.76 5.39
C THR A 105 -0.47 -1.87 6.38
N GLY A 106 0.00 -1.53 7.58
CA GLY A 106 0.21 -2.47 8.67
C GLY A 106 -1.09 -3.13 9.16
N LYS A 107 -2.21 -2.37 9.20
CA LYS A 107 -3.53 -2.93 9.51
C LYS A 107 -3.99 -3.90 8.42
N VAL A 108 -3.87 -3.51 7.14
CA VAL A 108 -4.24 -4.37 6.00
C VAL A 108 -3.38 -5.63 5.95
N ARG A 109 -2.06 -5.52 6.14
CA ARG A 109 -1.13 -6.66 6.22
C ARG A 109 -1.56 -7.64 7.29
N ARG A 110 -1.87 -7.16 8.51
CA ARG A 110 -2.35 -8.02 9.61
C ARG A 110 -3.63 -8.74 9.23
N LEU A 111 -4.62 -8.05 8.69
CA LEU A 111 -5.90 -8.65 8.33
C LEU A 111 -5.75 -9.77 7.30
N PHE A 112 -4.90 -9.57 6.28
CA PHE A 112 -4.60 -10.62 5.31
C PHE A 112 -3.85 -11.80 5.92
N GLN A 113 -2.85 -11.55 6.75
CA GLN A 113 -1.98 -12.59 7.31
C GLN A 113 -2.64 -13.37 8.45
N GLU A 114 -3.58 -12.76 9.19
CA GLU A 114 -4.37 -13.40 10.24
C GLU A 114 -5.59 -14.14 9.70
N ASP A 115 -5.96 -13.88 8.45
CA ASP A 115 -7.02 -14.64 7.79
C ASP A 115 -6.56 -16.10 7.56
N LYS A 116 -7.26 -17.04 8.19
CA LYS A 116 -6.94 -18.47 8.15
C LYS A 116 -6.89 -19.08 6.75
N ARG A 117 -7.44 -18.36 5.75
CA ARG A 117 -7.41 -18.78 4.34
C ARG A 117 -6.03 -18.61 3.71
N PHE A 118 -5.23 -17.66 4.21
CA PHE A 118 -4.03 -17.20 3.49
C PHE A 118 -2.73 -17.49 4.23
N GLY A 119 -2.58 -17.03 5.48
CA GLY A 119 -1.35 -17.18 6.27
C GLY A 119 -0.32 -16.06 6.06
N ASP A 120 0.80 -16.18 6.75
CA ASP A 120 1.83 -15.15 6.92
C ASP A 120 3.16 -15.58 6.28
N ALA A 121 3.60 -14.86 5.24
CA ALA A 121 4.88 -15.07 4.56
C ALA A 121 5.99 -14.10 5.00
N GLY A 122 5.77 -13.33 6.06
CA GLY A 122 6.74 -12.40 6.61
C GLY A 122 6.28 -10.94 6.62
N ARG A 123 7.11 -10.10 7.23
CA ARG A 123 6.82 -8.66 7.35
C ARG A 123 6.86 -7.96 5.98
N GLY A 124 7.66 -8.47 5.04
CA GLY A 124 7.88 -7.84 3.75
C GLY A 124 8.88 -6.67 3.83
N PHE A 125 8.75 -5.72 2.90
CA PHE A 125 9.71 -4.62 2.74
C PHE A 125 9.76 -3.72 3.97
N THR A 126 10.97 -3.40 4.40
CA THR A 126 11.32 -2.48 5.49
C THR A 126 12.40 -1.52 5.03
N PHE A 127 12.46 -0.36 5.67
CA PHE A 127 13.52 0.61 5.46
C PHE A 127 13.99 1.16 6.81
N PRO A 128 15.30 1.44 7.03
CA PRO A 128 15.81 1.98 8.28
C PRO A 128 15.53 3.48 8.41
N TYR A 129 14.26 3.87 8.49
CA TYR A 129 13.84 5.28 8.50
C TYR A 129 14.49 6.11 9.60
N SER A 130 14.83 5.51 10.76
CA SER A 130 15.53 6.22 11.83
C SER A 130 16.94 6.65 11.41
N ALA A 131 17.66 5.85 10.60
CA ALA A 131 18.94 6.23 10.03
C ALA A 131 18.80 7.37 9.01
N ALA A 132 17.64 7.46 8.33
CA ALA A 132 17.28 8.56 7.44
C ALA A 132 16.68 9.77 8.18
N LYS A 133 16.67 9.78 9.51
CA LYS A 133 16.15 10.85 10.38
C LYS A 133 14.70 11.21 10.05
N THR A 134 13.86 10.20 9.84
CA THR A 134 12.42 10.33 9.62
C THR A 134 11.64 9.29 10.44
N ASN A 135 10.30 9.38 10.46
CA ASN A 135 9.47 8.50 11.26
C ASN A 135 9.57 7.03 10.78
N ASN A 136 9.79 6.15 11.75
CA ASN A 136 9.82 4.70 11.55
C ASN A 136 8.43 4.11 11.84
N PRO A 137 7.98 3.07 11.11
CA PRO A 137 6.84 2.26 11.51
C PRO A 137 6.96 1.72 12.94
N PHE A 138 5.84 1.40 13.56
CA PHE A 138 5.80 0.99 14.96
C PHE A 138 6.03 -0.51 15.19
N ASP A 139 6.00 -1.33 14.13
CA ASP A 139 6.11 -2.78 14.20
C ASP A 139 7.55 -3.32 14.10
N TYR A 140 8.54 -2.41 13.96
CA TYR A 140 9.95 -2.77 14.05
C TYR A 140 10.80 -1.59 14.56
N LYS A 141 11.95 -1.91 15.16
CA LYS A 141 12.98 -0.96 15.58
C LYS A 141 14.12 -0.96 14.58
N THR A 142 14.71 0.22 14.39
CA THR A 142 15.97 0.40 13.67
C THR A 142 17.04 0.87 14.64
N ARG A 143 18.18 0.18 14.70
CA ARG A 143 19.40 0.62 15.35
C ARG A 143 20.51 0.74 14.29
N TYR A 144 21.43 1.65 14.48
CA TYR A 144 22.56 1.81 13.56
C TYR A 144 23.79 2.32 14.29
N THR A 145 24.98 2.02 13.74
CA THR A 145 26.27 2.59 14.16
C THR A 145 26.89 3.34 13.00
N GLY A 146 27.86 4.18 13.29
CA GLY A 146 28.51 5.01 12.27
C GLY A 146 27.68 6.21 11.84
N SER A 147 28.08 6.83 10.75
CA SER A 147 27.41 8.01 10.18
C SER A 147 26.64 7.63 8.91
N TRP A 148 25.36 7.91 8.90
CA TRP A 148 24.48 7.69 7.76
C TRP A 148 23.85 9.01 7.31
N THR A 149 23.82 9.23 6.01
CA THR A 149 23.11 10.31 5.35
C THR A 149 21.94 9.74 4.56
N SER A 150 20.89 10.52 4.34
CA SER A 150 19.75 10.08 3.53
C SER A 150 19.61 10.90 2.27
N GLN A 151 19.30 10.23 1.16
CA GLN A 151 18.91 10.82 -0.11
C GLN A 151 17.46 10.47 -0.41
N LYS A 152 16.65 11.44 -0.79
CA LYS A 152 15.20 11.28 -0.96
C LYS A 152 14.75 11.75 -2.33
N MET A 153 13.99 10.93 -3.05
CA MET A 153 13.45 11.28 -4.36
C MET A 153 12.58 12.55 -4.34
N VAL A 154 12.01 12.91 -3.19
CA VAL A 154 11.17 14.09 -3.01
C VAL A 154 11.97 15.39 -2.93
N SER A 155 13.28 15.33 -2.68
CA SER A 155 14.16 16.49 -2.62
C SER A 155 14.74 16.77 -4.01
N ASN A 156 14.60 18.01 -4.48
CA ASN A 156 15.20 18.43 -5.76
C ASN A 156 16.73 18.58 -5.69
N LYS A 157 17.31 18.60 -4.46
CA LYS A 157 18.74 18.72 -4.24
C LYS A 157 19.44 17.36 -4.19
N ASP A 158 18.67 16.31 -3.88
CA ASP A 158 19.20 14.98 -3.74
C ASP A 158 19.33 14.32 -5.12
N GLN A 159 20.45 13.63 -5.32
CA GLN A 159 20.72 12.82 -6.50
C GLN A 159 21.30 11.51 -6.01
N SER A 160 20.64 10.41 -6.31
CA SER A 160 21.06 9.08 -5.94
C SER A 160 20.32 8.06 -6.80
N GLN A 161 20.75 6.83 -6.81
CA GLN A 161 20.07 5.71 -7.43
C GLN A 161 19.00 5.17 -6.47
N TRP A 162 17.73 5.51 -6.70
CA TRP A 162 16.61 5.08 -5.86
C TRP A 162 15.93 3.84 -6.40
N GLY A 163 15.56 2.93 -5.48
CA GLY A 163 14.66 1.81 -5.73
C GLY A 163 13.20 2.16 -5.44
N ILE A 164 12.37 1.13 -5.25
CA ILE A 164 10.91 1.26 -5.01
C ILE A 164 10.55 2.08 -3.77
N SER A 165 11.44 2.19 -2.79
CA SER A 165 11.23 2.98 -1.57
C SER A 165 11.34 4.49 -1.81
N GLY A 166 12.05 4.92 -2.86
CA GLY A 166 12.31 6.33 -3.15
C GLY A 166 13.19 7.06 -2.13
N ILE A 167 13.85 6.31 -1.23
CA ILE A 167 14.73 6.82 -0.17
C ILE A 167 15.90 5.86 0.01
N ASN A 168 17.10 6.43 0.22
CA ASN A 168 18.30 5.69 0.55
C ASN A 168 18.90 6.16 1.87
N VAL A 169 19.71 5.31 2.49
CA VAL A 169 20.71 5.71 3.46
C VAL A 169 22.10 5.32 2.98
N GLU A 170 23.04 6.24 3.12
CA GLU A 170 24.39 6.14 2.56
C GLU A 170 25.44 6.34 3.65
N THR A 171 26.57 5.63 3.55
CA THR A 171 27.73 5.78 4.43
C THR A 171 29.03 5.57 3.67
N THR A 172 30.06 6.33 4.04
CA THR A 172 31.46 6.15 3.58
C THR A 172 32.30 5.36 4.59
N ASN A 173 31.70 4.96 5.71
CA ASN A 173 32.41 4.22 6.75
C ASN A 173 32.09 2.73 6.69
N PRO A 174 33.04 1.85 6.27
CA PRO A 174 32.79 0.41 6.15
C PRO A 174 32.53 -0.30 7.50
N LYS A 175 32.76 0.37 8.64
CA LYS A 175 32.44 -0.17 9.98
C LYS A 175 31.03 0.18 10.44
N SER A 176 30.24 0.88 9.61
CA SER A 176 28.85 1.21 9.92
C SER A 176 27.97 -0.03 9.85
N THR A 177 26.94 -0.08 10.69
CA THR A 177 25.97 -1.18 10.72
C THR A 177 24.55 -0.66 10.80
N ILE A 178 23.61 -1.46 10.32
CA ILE A 178 22.16 -1.26 10.52
C ILE A 178 21.55 -2.54 11.06
N THR A 179 20.77 -2.44 12.14
CA THR A 179 20.00 -3.55 12.71
C THR A 179 18.52 -3.26 12.60
N LEU A 180 17.78 -4.21 12.04
CA LEU A 180 16.32 -4.23 11.96
C LEU A 180 15.79 -5.31 12.90
N GLU A 181 14.88 -4.92 13.79
CA GLU A 181 14.28 -5.79 14.79
C GLU A 181 12.75 -5.64 14.76
N PRO A 182 12.01 -6.55 14.11
CA PRO A 182 10.57 -6.64 14.26
C PRO A 182 10.19 -6.82 15.72
N ILE A 183 9.14 -6.11 16.16
CA ILE A 183 8.68 -6.13 17.55
C ILE A 183 7.20 -6.42 17.63
N GLU A 184 6.74 -6.84 18.80
CA GLU A 184 5.32 -6.99 19.07
C GLU A 184 4.60 -5.64 18.96
N TYR A 185 3.50 -5.63 18.23
CA TYR A 185 2.67 -4.44 18.04
C TYR A 185 1.20 -4.82 17.98
N ASN A 186 0.36 -4.15 18.79
CA ASN A 186 -1.07 -4.45 18.91
C ASN A 186 -1.34 -5.95 19.17
N GLU A 187 -0.67 -6.51 20.17
CA GLU A 187 -0.82 -7.91 20.63
C GLU A 187 -0.40 -8.97 19.60
N ARG A 188 0.09 -8.55 18.43
CA ARG A 188 0.63 -9.45 17.43
C ARG A 188 2.13 -9.61 17.59
N LYS A 189 2.56 -10.87 17.73
CA LYS A 189 3.99 -11.23 17.68
C LYS A 189 4.53 -11.05 16.25
N PRO A 190 5.76 -10.58 16.11
CA PRO A 190 6.37 -10.45 14.79
C PRO A 190 6.58 -11.82 14.14
N SER A 191 6.53 -11.84 12.81
CA SER A 191 6.93 -12.99 12.01
C SER A 191 8.42 -13.26 12.22
N LYS A 192 8.81 -14.52 12.26
CA LYS A 192 10.23 -14.91 12.29
C LYS A 192 10.88 -14.57 10.96
N ILE A 193 12.17 -14.27 10.99
CA ILE A 193 12.95 -13.97 9.81
C ILE A 193 13.72 -15.24 9.41
N GLU A 194 13.36 -15.83 8.29
CA GLU A 194 14.04 -17.01 7.75
C GLU A 194 14.76 -16.71 6.45
N LYS A 195 14.37 -15.61 5.79
CA LYS A 195 14.98 -15.10 4.57
C LYS A 195 15.00 -13.57 4.60
N VAL A 196 16.09 -13.01 4.11
CA VAL A 196 16.29 -11.56 3.98
C VAL A 196 16.73 -11.25 2.56
N ARG A 197 16.18 -10.16 2.00
CA ARG A 197 16.71 -9.56 0.77
C ARG A 197 17.15 -8.14 1.08
N ILE A 198 18.41 -7.84 0.83
CA ILE A 198 19.03 -6.52 1.04
C ILE A 198 19.17 -5.87 -0.33
N TYR A 199 18.44 -4.77 -0.54
CA TYR A 199 18.41 -4.03 -1.80
C TYR A 199 19.43 -2.90 -1.80
N TYR A 200 20.35 -2.92 -2.77
CA TYR A 200 21.34 -1.90 -3.03
C TYR A 200 21.82 -1.98 -4.49
N PRO A 201 22.45 -0.96 -5.07
CA PRO A 201 22.94 -0.96 -6.46
C PRO A 201 24.12 -1.91 -6.66
N ILE A 202 23.86 -3.21 -6.67
CA ILE A 202 24.83 -4.31 -6.58
C ILE A 202 25.84 -4.36 -7.75
N LEU A 203 25.52 -3.72 -8.89
CA LEU A 203 26.42 -3.65 -10.06
C LEU A 203 27.37 -2.45 -10.02
N ASN A 204 27.29 -1.61 -8.99
CA ASN A 204 28.20 -0.49 -8.82
C ASN A 204 29.45 -0.95 -8.03
N GLU A 205 30.56 -1.08 -8.73
CA GLU A 205 31.84 -1.55 -8.17
C GLU A 205 32.45 -0.60 -7.13
N GLU A 206 32.00 0.66 -7.05
CA GLU A 206 32.44 1.62 -6.03
C GLU A 206 31.77 1.41 -4.66
N LEU A 207 30.77 0.53 -4.57
CA LEU A 207 30.04 0.27 -3.33
C LEU A 207 30.73 -0.83 -2.50
N PHE A 208 30.69 -0.65 -1.17
CA PHE A 208 30.99 -1.74 -0.23
C PHE A 208 29.97 -2.87 -0.43
N GLU A 209 30.35 -4.09 -0.10
CA GLU A 209 29.45 -5.23 -0.12
C GLU A 209 28.62 -5.29 1.18
N ALA A 210 27.34 -5.61 1.06
CA ALA A 210 26.49 -5.88 2.22
C ALA A 210 26.77 -7.30 2.74
N VAL A 211 26.95 -7.42 4.06
CA VAL A 211 27.12 -8.71 4.74
C VAL A 211 26.16 -8.81 5.92
N ILE A 212 25.69 -10.02 6.22
CA ILE A 212 24.90 -10.27 7.44
C ILE A 212 25.86 -10.58 8.59
N ILE A 213 25.72 -9.84 9.68
CA ILE A 213 26.43 -10.10 10.94
C ILE A 213 25.65 -11.16 11.72
N ALA A 214 26.00 -12.43 11.51
CA ALA A 214 25.45 -13.58 12.20
C ALA A 214 26.51 -14.70 12.28
N PRO A 215 26.36 -15.65 13.21
CA PRO A 215 27.18 -16.86 13.20
C PRO A 215 27.06 -17.60 11.86
N THR A 216 28.19 -18.00 11.27
CA THR A 216 28.21 -18.61 9.93
C THR A 216 27.39 -19.91 9.83
N ASN A 217 27.27 -20.67 10.93
CA ASN A 217 26.45 -21.87 11.00
C ASN A 217 24.93 -21.59 10.99
N GLU A 218 24.50 -20.34 11.18
CA GLU A 218 23.11 -19.92 11.07
C GLU A 218 22.71 -19.49 9.65
N ILE A 219 23.68 -19.28 8.76
CA ILE A 219 23.43 -18.95 7.35
C ILE A 219 23.42 -20.25 6.55
N LYS A 220 22.26 -20.57 5.95
CA LYS A 220 22.08 -21.71 5.06
C LYS A 220 22.60 -21.45 3.66
N SER A 221 22.31 -20.27 3.13
CA SER A 221 22.80 -19.83 1.80
C SER A 221 22.81 -18.30 1.71
N GLN A 222 23.72 -17.83 0.87
CA GLN A 222 23.83 -16.41 0.51
C GLN A 222 24.03 -16.34 -0.99
N LYS A 223 23.24 -15.48 -1.66
CA LYS A 223 23.30 -15.32 -3.11
C LYS A 223 23.07 -13.89 -3.53
N MET A 224 23.95 -13.38 -4.36
CA MET A 224 23.82 -12.10 -5.02
C MET A 224 22.98 -12.25 -6.29
N HIS A 225 22.00 -11.37 -6.50
CA HIS A 225 21.12 -11.39 -7.65
C HIS A 225 21.28 -10.13 -8.51
N LEU A 226 21.38 -10.30 -9.82
CA LEU A 226 21.54 -9.19 -10.76
C LEU A 226 20.35 -8.21 -10.76
N ASP A 227 19.21 -8.62 -10.19
CA ASP A 227 18.06 -7.74 -9.94
C ASP A 227 18.25 -6.82 -8.71
N GLY A 228 19.50 -6.58 -8.30
CA GLY A 228 19.86 -5.53 -7.33
C GLY A 228 19.62 -5.89 -5.87
N TYR A 229 19.81 -7.15 -5.46
CA TYR A 229 19.70 -7.55 -4.07
C TYR A 229 20.60 -8.74 -3.68
N LEU A 230 21.01 -8.74 -2.42
CA LEU A 230 21.62 -9.89 -1.76
C LEU A 230 20.52 -10.68 -1.04
N GLU A 231 20.36 -11.97 -1.36
CA GLU A 231 19.47 -12.89 -0.65
C GLU A 231 20.26 -13.71 0.36
N VAL A 232 19.79 -13.74 1.61
CA VAL A 232 20.33 -14.59 2.68
C VAL A 232 19.21 -15.44 3.25
N ILE A 233 19.41 -16.75 3.27
CA ILE A 233 18.49 -17.74 3.89
C ILE A 233 19.16 -18.28 5.15
N PHE A 234 18.42 -18.27 6.26
CA PHE A 234 18.88 -18.77 7.53
C PHE A 234 18.53 -20.25 7.76
N SER A 235 19.40 -20.98 8.43
CA SER A 235 19.13 -22.33 8.92
C SER A 235 18.32 -22.33 10.21
N VAL A 236 18.38 -21.24 10.98
CA VAL A 236 17.62 -21.01 12.22
C VAL A 236 16.90 -19.66 12.09
N PRO A 237 15.59 -19.61 12.34
CA PRO A 237 14.83 -18.37 12.26
C PRO A 237 15.39 -17.28 13.18
N GLN A 238 15.55 -16.07 12.68
CA GLN A 238 16.07 -14.90 13.37
C GLN A 238 14.95 -14.02 13.92
N THR A 239 15.20 -13.30 15.00
CA THR A 239 14.30 -12.27 15.56
C THR A 239 14.73 -10.86 15.18
N SER A 240 15.96 -10.69 14.76
CA SER A 240 16.52 -9.44 14.22
C SER A 240 17.60 -9.75 13.21
N ILE A 241 17.89 -8.80 12.34
CA ILE A 241 19.04 -8.89 11.43
C ILE A 241 19.94 -7.69 11.61
N SER A 242 21.25 -7.92 11.49
CA SER A 242 22.27 -6.86 11.46
C SER A 242 23.04 -6.92 10.16
N ILE A 243 23.01 -5.82 9.43
CA ILE A 243 23.73 -5.62 8.17
C ILE A 243 25.02 -4.90 8.49
N GLY A 244 26.14 -5.50 8.15
CA GLY A 244 27.47 -4.91 8.12
C GLY A 244 27.90 -4.65 6.70
N LEU A 245 29.10 -4.12 6.55
CA LEU A 245 29.69 -3.76 5.27
C LEU A 245 31.10 -4.36 5.19
N ASP A 246 31.44 -4.87 4.01
CA ASP A 246 32.78 -5.34 3.70
C ASP A 246 33.38 -4.49 2.57
N LYS A 247 34.58 -3.97 2.79
CA LYS A 247 35.37 -3.29 1.79
C LYS A 247 36.42 -4.27 1.27
N THR A 248 36.18 -4.83 0.10
CA THR A 248 37.03 -5.87 -0.52
C THR A 248 38.04 -5.29 -1.53
N ASP A 249 37.83 -4.04 -1.99
CA ASP A 249 38.66 -3.36 -2.97
C ASP A 249 38.89 -1.88 -2.62
N ASP A 250 40.01 -1.31 -3.05
CA ASP A 250 40.32 0.10 -2.81
C ASP A 250 39.44 1.08 -3.61
N ILE A 251 38.85 0.66 -4.73
CA ILE A 251 37.89 1.49 -5.50
C ILE A 251 36.60 1.71 -4.74
N GLN A 252 36.26 0.84 -3.79
CA GLN A 252 35.03 0.94 -2.99
C GLN A 252 35.15 2.10 -2.00
N THR A 253 34.25 3.04 -2.07
CA THR A 253 34.26 4.30 -1.32
C THR A 253 33.09 4.51 -0.39
N HIS A 254 31.94 3.86 -0.67
CA HIS A 254 30.70 4.09 0.06
C HIS A 254 29.73 2.91 -0.06
N PHE A 255 28.60 2.99 0.63
CA PHE A 255 27.49 2.04 0.53
C PHE A 255 26.15 2.77 0.45
N ILE A 256 25.22 2.26 -0.35
CA ILE A 256 23.86 2.78 -0.52
C ILE A 256 22.86 1.67 -0.18
N LEU A 257 22.08 1.83 0.88
CA LEU A 257 20.99 0.90 1.20
C LEU A 257 19.66 1.47 0.72
N GLN A 258 18.97 0.71 -0.14
CA GLN A 258 17.67 1.07 -0.71
C GLN A 258 16.49 0.42 0.03
N GLY A 259 16.72 -0.64 0.79
CA GLY A 259 15.71 -1.30 1.60
C GLY A 259 16.03 -2.75 1.92
N VAL A 260 15.16 -3.38 2.71
CA VAL A 260 15.32 -4.77 3.17
C VAL A 260 13.95 -5.45 3.19
N SER A 261 13.83 -6.66 2.65
CA SER A 261 12.65 -7.51 2.83
C SER A 261 12.91 -8.56 3.89
N LEU A 262 12.00 -8.69 4.86
CA LEU A 262 12.03 -9.68 5.93
C LEU A 262 10.93 -10.72 5.67
N GLU A 263 11.33 -11.96 5.40
CA GLU A 263 10.45 -12.99 4.89
C GLU A 263 10.55 -14.29 5.72
N THR A 264 9.49 -15.08 5.69
CA THR A 264 9.51 -16.48 6.15
C THR A 264 9.68 -17.41 4.95
N ASN A 265 9.95 -18.70 5.21
CA ASN A 265 9.92 -19.75 4.20
C ASN A 265 8.52 -20.40 4.07
N ASP A 266 7.52 -19.86 4.76
CA ASP A 266 6.15 -20.35 4.70
C ASP A 266 5.38 -19.76 3.51
N GLY A 267 4.31 -20.44 3.13
CA GLY A 267 3.31 -19.90 2.22
C GLY A 267 2.44 -18.87 2.94
N GLY A 268 1.90 -17.92 2.18
CA GLY A 268 1.04 -16.89 2.75
C GLY A 268 1.11 -15.57 2.00
N ILE A 269 0.63 -14.51 2.66
CA ILE A 269 0.67 -13.15 2.13
C ILE A 269 2.00 -12.49 2.51
N LEU A 270 2.73 -12.02 1.50
CA LEU A 270 3.88 -11.15 1.64
C LEU A 270 3.50 -9.73 1.22
N TYR A 271 3.32 -8.86 2.21
CA TYR A 271 2.80 -7.50 1.97
C TYR A 271 3.91 -6.47 2.13
N HIS A 272 4.39 -5.94 1.00
CA HIS A 272 5.39 -4.89 0.94
C HIS A 272 4.70 -3.52 1.01
N ALA A 273 5.06 -2.71 1.99
CA ALA A 273 4.62 -1.32 2.09
C ALA A 273 5.81 -0.39 1.87
N VAL A 274 5.74 0.48 0.88
CA VAL A 274 6.77 1.46 0.55
C VAL A 274 6.14 2.84 0.44
N GLY A 275 6.59 3.76 1.28
CA GLY A 275 6.07 5.13 1.29
C GLY A 275 7.14 6.11 1.73
N ILE A 276 7.04 7.33 1.23
CA ILE A 276 7.94 8.42 1.61
C ILE A 276 7.16 9.73 1.80
N ASN A 277 7.39 10.39 2.93
CA ASN A 277 6.74 11.67 3.25
C ASN A 277 6.93 12.69 2.13
N GLY A 278 5.83 13.27 1.66
CA GLY A 278 5.84 14.30 0.63
C GLY A 278 5.91 13.77 -0.81
N ALA A 279 5.81 12.45 -1.03
CA ALA A 279 5.86 11.89 -2.38
C ALA A 279 4.67 12.35 -3.24
N GLU A 280 4.99 12.82 -4.43
CA GLU A 280 4.09 13.04 -5.55
C GLU A 280 4.34 11.96 -6.62
N THR A 281 3.39 11.79 -7.53
CA THR A 281 3.52 10.80 -8.63
C THR A 281 4.79 10.99 -9.46
N ARG A 282 5.20 12.24 -9.72
CA ARG A 282 6.42 12.56 -10.50
C ARG A 282 7.71 12.10 -9.82
N HIS A 283 7.71 11.97 -8.49
CA HIS A 283 8.90 11.58 -7.74
C HIS A 283 9.25 10.10 -7.98
N TYR A 284 8.26 9.21 -8.04
CA TYR A 284 8.50 7.80 -8.34
C TYR A 284 9.12 7.56 -9.73
N LEU A 285 8.88 8.46 -10.69
CA LEU A 285 9.50 8.41 -12.03
C LEU A 285 11.00 8.79 -12.04
N ARG A 286 11.54 9.23 -10.89
CA ARG A 286 12.99 9.46 -10.70
C ARG A 286 13.73 8.22 -10.19
N CYS A 287 13.00 7.16 -9.81
CA CYS A 287 13.59 5.97 -9.22
C CYS A 287 14.13 5.06 -10.32
N GLU A 288 15.45 5.11 -10.54
CA GLU A 288 16.14 4.38 -11.63
C GLU A 288 16.05 2.87 -11.45
N ASP A 289 16.12 2.37 -10.20
CA ASP A 289 16.02 0.95 -9.89
C ASP A 289 14.57 0.46 -9.67
N PHE A 290 13.56 1.28 -9.98
CA PHE A 290 12.16 0.93 -9.75
C PHE A 290 11.77 -0.38 -10.46
N GLU A 291 12.01 -0.49 -11.77
CA GLU A 291 11.68 -1.70 -12.54
C GLU A 291 12.55 -2.89 -12.13
N THR A 292 13.83 -2.67 -11.84
CA THR A 292 14.74 -3.73 -11.38
C THR A 292 14.25 -4.35 -10.07
N GLN A 293 13.86 -3.52 -9.11
CA GLN A 293 13.33 -4.01 -7.84
C GLN A 293 11.91 -4.58 -7.98
N LEU A 294 11.07 -4.08 -8.88
CA LEU A 294 9.80 -4.72 -9.20
C LEU A 294 9.99 -6.15 -9.72
N ARG A 295 11.01 -6.39 -10.57
CA ARG A 295 11.35 -7.76 -11.02
C ARG A 295 11.70 -8.67 -9.86
N SER A 296 12.40 -8.16 -8.85
CA SER A 296 12.77 -8.94 -7.66
C SER A 296 11.58 -9.20 -6.73
N VAL A 297 10.70 -8.22 -6.55
CA VAL A 297 9.49 -8.31 -5.70
C VAL A 297 8.44 -9.20 -6.37
N GLN A 298 8.28 -9.11 -7.69
CA GLN A 298 7.27 -9.86 -8.47
C GLN A 298 5.86 -9.76 -7.87
N PRO A 299 5.29 -8.55 -7.73
CA PRO A 299 3.99 -8.40 -7.08
C PRO A 299 2.85 -9.00 -7.92
N ASP A 300 1.93 -9.70 -7.27
CA ASP A 300 0.68 -10.16 -7.86
C ASP A 300 -0.37 -9.02 -7.88
N LEU A 301 -0.27 -8.11 -6.90
CA LEU A 301 -1.05 -6.88 -6.83
C LEU A 301 -0.14 -5.70 -6.52
N VAL A 302 -0.26 -4.62 -7.30
CA VAL A 302 0.31 -3.31 -6.97
C VAL A 302 -0.82 -2.37 -6.57
N VAL A 303 -0.75 -1.82 -5.34
CA VAL A 303 -1.65 -0.78 -4.86
C VAL A 303 -0.92 0.55 -4.93
N ILE A 304 -1.52 1.55 -5.58
CA ILE A 304 -0.94 2.90 -5.74
C ILE A 304 -1.79 3.90 -4.96
N SER A 305 -1.26 4.41 -3.85
CA SER A 305 -1.89 5.37 -2.93
C SER A 305 -1.15 6.71 -3.00
N LEU A 306 -1.37 7.45 -4.07
CA LEU A 306 -0.75 8.76 -4.35
C LEU A 306 -1.80 9.80 -4.73
N GLY A 307 -1.43 11.06 -4.64
CA GLY A 307 -2.27 12.19 -5.06
C GLY A 307 -2.48 13.24 -3.97
N THR A 308 -2.26 12.93 -2.69
CA THR A 308 -2.41 13.91 -1.61
C THR A 308 -1.46 15.08 -1.80
N ASN A 309 -0.18 14.80 -2.08
CA ASN A 309 0.84 15.84 -2.26
C ASN A 309 0.76 16.49 -3.64
N ASP A 310 0.41 15.74 -4.70
CA ASP A 310 0.16 16.30 -6.04
C ASP A 310 -0.96 17.35 -5.99
N ALA A 311 -2.06 17.05 -5.28
CA ALA A 311 -3.23 17.92 -5.16
C ALA A 311 -3.08 19.03 -4.10
N TYR A 312 -2.03 19.01 -3.27
CA TYR A 312 -1.88 19.98 -2.18
C TYR A 312 -1.59 21.41 -2.63
N PRO A 313 -0.75 21.69 -3.66
CA PRO A 313 -0.51 23.04 -4.15
C PRO A 313 -1.78 23.72 -4.66
N SER A 314 -1.82 25.06 -4.61
CA SER A 314 -2.96 25.83 -5.14
C SER A 314 -3.15 25.64 -6.65
N ARG A 315 -2.06 25.48 -7.38
CA ARG A 315 -2.07 25.10 -8.80
C ARG A 315 -1.77 23.60 -8.88
N PHE A 316 -2.78 22.81 -9.14
CA PHE A 316 -2.72 21.39 -9.38
C PHE A 316 -2.74 21.14 -10.88
N ASP A 317 -1.69 20.51 -11.40
CA ASP A 317 -1.66 20.01 -12.77
C ASP A 317 -2.22 18.59 -12.80
N ASP A 318 -3.51 18.49 -12.97
CA ASP A 318 -4.23 17.22 -12.98
C ASP A 318 -3.95 16.40 -14.24
N THR A 319 -3.52 17.03 -15.32
CA THR A 319 -3.07 16.35 -16.55
C THR A 319 -1.72 15.68 -16.33
N ALA A 320 -0.76 16.39 -15.73
CA ALA A 320 0.54 15.81 -15.37
C ALA A 320 0.38 14.69 -14.33
N PHE A 321 -0.47 14.88 -13.33
CA PHE A 321 -0.81 13.85 -12.34
C PHE A 321 -1.27 12.54 -13.00
N LYS A 322 -2.28 12.63 -13.88
CA LYS A 322 -2.79 11.49 -14.65
C LYS A 322 -1.70 10.87 -15.53
N GLY A 323 -0.93 11.69 -16.24
CA GLY A 323 0.17 11.24 -17.11
C GLY A 323 1.27 10.49 -16.35
N ASN A 324 1.62 10.95 -15.15
CA ASN A 324 2.61 10.28 -14.30
C ASN A 324 2.11 8.91 -13.83
N LEU A 325 0.83 8.81 -13.40
CA LEU A 325 0.23 7.54 -13.02
C LEU A 325 0.19 6.54 -14.19
N ILE A 326 -0.09 7.01 -15.41
CA ILE A 326 -0.02 6.17 -16.62
C ILE A 326 1.37 5.56 -16.77
N LYS A 327 2.44 6.36 -16.63
CA LYS A 327 3.81 5.88 -16.72
C LYS A 327 4.15 4.85 -15.64
N ILE A 328 3.72 5.07 -14.39
CA ILE A 328 3.92 4.11 -13.30
C ILE A 328 3.18 2.79 -13.60
N ILE A 329 1.93 2.87 -14.09
CA ILE A 329 1.15 1.69 -14.50
C ILE A 329 1.87 0.93 -15.63
N GLU A 330 2.43 1.64 -16.59
CA GLU A 330 3.18 1.05 -17.71
C GLU A 330 4.47 0.38 -17.22
N GLN A 331 5.23 1.00 -16.31
CA GLN A 331 6.40 0.36 -15.68
C GLN A 331 6.04 -0.95 -14.98
N VAL A 332 4.93 -1.00 -14.24
CA VAL A 332 4.45 -2.23 -13.61
C VAL A 332 4.13 -3.30 -14.66
N ARG A 333 3.42 -2.93 -15.72
CA ARG A 333 3.02 -3.86 -16.79
C ARG A 333 4.17 -4.32 -17.67
N ASN A 334 5.22 -3.52 -17.82
CA ASN A 334 6.45 -3.93 -18.52
C ASN A 334 7.13 -5.11 -17.83
N ILE A 335 7.03 -5.18 -16.50
CA ILE A 335 7.61 -6.29 -15.73
C ILE A 335 6.74 -7.54 -15.78
N ASN A 336 5.45 -7.38 -15.57
CA ASN A 336 4.46 -8.45 -15.68
C ASN A 336 3.11 -7.88 -16.12
N PRO A 337 2.69 -8.11 -17.38
CA PRO A 337 1.44 -7.56 -17.91
C PRO A 337 0.19 -8.08 -17.18
N ASN A 338 0.29 -9.18 -16.44
CA ASN A 338 -0.82 -9.77 -15.70
C ASN A 338 -0.96 -9.18 -14.29
N THR A 339 0.05 -8.48 -13.76
CA THR A 339 -0.03 -7.89 -12.41
C THR A 339 -1.29 -7.04 -12.27
N SER A 340 -2.12 -7.37 -11.29
CA SER A 340 -3.30 -6.58 -10.95
C SER A 340 -2.89 -5.22 -10.37
N ILE A 341 -3.60 -4.16 -10.76
CA ILE A 341 -3.31 -2.79 -10.28
C ILE A 341 -4.57 -2.21 -9.65
N LEU A 342 -4.44 -1.73 -8.41
CA LEU A 342 -5.50 -1.07 -7.65
C LEU A 342 -5.05 0.34 -7.26
N LEU A 343 -5.75 1.35 -7.75
CA LEU A 343 -5.57 2.72 -7.33
C LEU A 343 -6.38 3.00 -6.05
N THR A 344 -5.87 3.83 -5.15
CA THR A 344 -6.69 4.39 -4.08
C THR A 344 -6.78 5.90 -4.23
N SER A 345 -7.97 6.48 -4.07
CA SER A 345 -8.06 7.94 -4.06
C SER A 345 -7.45 8.51 -2.78
N PRO A 346 -6.83 9.71 -2.85
CA PRO A 346 -6.44 10.42 -1.65
C PRO A 346 -7.68 10.70 -0.78
N ASN A 347 -7.46 10.90 0.52
CA ASN A 347 -8.51 11.37 1.42
C ASN A 347 -8.79 12.86 1.19
N ASP A 348 -9.98 13.33 1.60
CA ASP A 348 -10.24 14.77 1.63
C ASP A 348 -9.25 15.52 2.53
N THR A 349 -8.83 16.70 2.14
CA THR A 349 -7.79 17.47 2.83
C THR A 349 -8.10 18.95 2.90
N TYR A 350 -7.42 19.65 3.83
CA TYR A 350 -7.38 21.10 3.92
C TYR A 350 -5.96 21.62 3.76
N ARG A 351 -5.81 22.67 2.96
CA ARG A 351 -4.54 23.38 2.83
C ARG A 351 -4.36 24.35 4.00
N TYR A 352 -3.16 24.34 4.59
CA TYR A 352 -2.80 25.20 5.71
C TYR A 352 -3.79 25.11 6.88
N LYS A 353 -4.45 23.95 7.07
CA LYS A 353 -5.49 23.71 8.10
C LYS A 353 -6.75 24.60 7.97
N LYS A 354 -6.81 25.47 6.98
CA LYS A 354 -7.82 26.53 6.86
C LYS A 354 -8.68 26.43 5.62
N TYR A 355 -8.10 26.08 4.49
CA TYR A 355 -8.78 26.14 3.20
C TYR A 355 -9.10 24.71 2.72
N ALA A 356 -10.38 24.44 2.46
CA ALA A 356 -10.80 23.18 1.86
C ALA A 356 -10.11 22.99 0.49
N ASN A 357 -9.66 21.79 0.21
CA ASN A 357 -8.84 21.49 -0.96
C ASN A 357 -9.67 20.86 -2.10
N TYR A 358 -10.16 21.70 -3.02
CA TYR A 358 -10.87 21.23 -4.20
C TYR A 358 -10.03 20.35 -5.16
N ASN A 359 -8.70 20.45 -5.09
CA ASN A 359 -7.83 19.67 -5.96
C ASN A 359 -7.89 18.16 -5.66
N THR A 360 -8.23 17.80 -4.40
CA THR A 360 -8.43 16.40 -4.03
C THR A 360 -9.56 15.74 -4.83
N GLN A 361 -10.68 16.48 -5.02
CA GLN A 361 -11.77 16.03 -5.87
C GLN A 361 -11.32 15.85 -7.33
N LYS A 362 -10.54 16.80 -7.87
CA LYS A 362 -10.01 16.67 -9.23
C LYS A 362 -9.06 15.48 -9.38
N ALA A 363 -8.24 15.21 -8.36
CA ALA A 363 -7.39 14.02 -8.35
C ALA A 363 -8.24 12.73 -8.37
N GLU A 364 -9.31 12.67 -7.59
CA GLU A 364 -10.26 11.57 -7.59
C GLU A 364 -10.91 11.37 -8.96
N GLU A 365 -11.36 12.45 -9.62
CA GLU A 365 -11.92 12.41 -10.97
C GLU A 365 -10.93 11.82 -12.00
N ARG A 366 -9.63 12.20 -11.93
CA ARG A 366 -8.58 11.63 -12.80
C ARG A 366 -8.35 10.14 -12.52
N LEU A 367 -8.44 9.69 -11.27
CA LEU A 367 -8.34 8.27 -10.94
C LEU A 367 -9.53 7.47 -11.48
N GLN A 368 -10.74 8.02 -11.45
CA GLN A 368 -11.90 7.40 -12.08
C GLN A 368 -11.75 7.29 -13.62
N GLU A 369 -11.15 8.31 -14.27
CA GLU A 369 -10.82 8.23 -15.69
C GLU A 369 -9.81 7.10 -15.97
N LEU A 370 -8.72 7.03 -15.18
CA LEU A 370 -7.71 5.97 -15.31
C LEU A 370 -8.31 4.58 -15.14
N MET A 371 -9.19 4.39 -14.17
CA MET A 371 -9.91 3.13 -13.97
C MET A 371 -10.66 2.71 -15.24
N ARG A 372 -11.31 3.68 -15.92
CA ARG A 372 -12.03 3.42 -17.16
C ARG A 372 -11.14 3.19 -18.37
N GLU A 373 -9.98 3.88 -18.44
CA GLU A 373 -9.11 3.90 -19.63
C GLU A 373 -8.05 2.79 -19.62
N LYS A 374 -7.56 2.42 -18.43
CA LYS A 374 -6.39 1.54 -18.28
C LYS A 374 -6.74 0.16 -17.72
N SER A 375 -8.02 -0.19 -17.57
CA SER A 375 -8.46 -1.47 -16.99
C SER A 375 -7.76 -1.79 -15.65
N VAL A 376 -7.70 -0.79 -14.77
CA VAL A 376 -7.24 -0.91 -13.39
C VAL A 376 -8.42 -0.82 -12.43
N ALA A 377 -8.27 -1.31 -11.21
CA ALA A 377 -9.27 -1.17 -10.17
C ALA A 377 -9.09 0.16 -9.41
N LEU A 378 -10.16 0.64 -8.77
CA LEU A 378 -10.15 1.84 -7.91
C LEU A 378 -10.88 1.56 -6.61
N TRP A 379 -10.23 1.84 -5.48
CA TRP A 379 -10.88 1.99 -4.18
C TRP A 379 -11.00 3.48 -3.85
N ASN A 380 -12.23 3.99 -3.86
CA ASN A 380 -12.50 5.41 -3.79
C ASN A 380 -12.68 5.88 -2.34
N PHE A 381 -11.57 6.05 -1.62
CA PHE A 381 -11.58 6.46 -0.22
C PHE A 381 -12.14 7.88 -0.01
N TYR A 382 -11.95 8.78 -0.98
CA TYR A 382 -12.54 10.12 -0.95
C TYR A 382 -14.07 10.06 -0.79
N GLN A 383 -14.73 9.20 -1.57
CA GLN A 383 -16.18 9.03 -1.47
C GLN A 383 -16.61 8.28 -0.21
N ILE A 384 -15.79 7.34 0.26
CA ILE A 384 -16.04 6.61 1.51
C ILE A 384 -15.99 7.54 2.72
N MET A 385 -15.08 8.53 2.70
CA MET A 385 -15.02 9.57 3.73
C MET A 385 -16.21 10.51 3.73
N GLY A 386 -16.99 10.63 2.65
CA GLY A 386 -18.07 11.59 2.47
C GLY A 386 -17.76 12.71 1.49
N GLY A 387 -16.60 12.69 0.81
CA GLY A 387 -16.24 13.65 -0.23
C GLY A 387 -15.73 14.98 0.30
N PHE A 388 -16.04 16.06 -0.41
CA PHE A 388 -15.53 17.40 -0.13
C PHE A 388 -15.88 17.90 1.28
N LYS A 389 -14.88 18.35 2.04
CA LYS A 389 -14.91 18.80 3.45
C LYS A 389 -15.14 17.71 4.50
N SER A 390 -15.21 16.45 4.12
CA SER A 390 -15.46 15.35 5.07
C SER A 390 -14.37 15.18 6.13
N ILE A 391 -13.12 15.57 5.87
CA ILE A 391 -12.02 15.52 6.85
C ILE A 391 -12.35 16.31 8.13
N ILE A 392 -13.22 17.34 8.06
CA ILE A 392 -13.67 18.09 9.23
C ILE A 392 -14.49 17.20 10.16
N ASP A 393 -15.41 16.42 9.61
CA ASP A 393 -16.28 15.55 10.41
C ASP A 393 -15.47 14.34 10.94
N TRP A 394 -14.56 13.83 10.13
CA TRP A 394 -13.60 12.82 10.58
C TRP A 394 -12.70 13.32 11.72
N HIS A 395 -12.26 14.59 11.65
CA HIS A 395 -11.49 15.21 12.74
C HIS A 395 -12.33 15.36 14.03
N LYS A 396 -13.59 15.79 13.92
CA LYS A 396 -14.49 15.96 15.08
C LYS A 396 -14.70 14.67 15.87
N VAL A 397 -14.74 13.52 15.19
CA VAL A 397 -14.92 12.21 15.82
C VAL A 397 -13.59 11.49 16.12
N GLY A 398 -12.45 12.19 16.02
CA GLY A 398 -11.13 11.65 16.37
C GLY A 398 -10.46 10.77 15.32
N LEU A 399 -11.01 10.67 14.10
CA LEU A 399 -10.45 9.91 13.00
C LEU A 399 -9.42 10.71 12.18
N GLY A 400 -9.53 12.02 12.10
CA GLY A 400 -8.60 12.92 11.42
C GLY A 400 -7.66 13.64 12.39
N GLN A 401 -6.42 13.91 11.96
CA GLN A 401 -5.49 14.75 12.73
C GLN A 401 -5.83 16.25 12.63
N TYR A 402 -5.23 17.04 13.53
CA TYR A 402 -5.40 18.49 13.57
C TYR A 402 -4.91 19.19 12.29
N ASP A 403 -3.96 18.61 11.58
CA ASP A 403 -3.46 19.18 10.32
C ASP A 403 -4.47 19.10 9.17
N LYS A 404 -5.52 18.28 9.33
CA LYS A 404 -6.59 18.06 8.33
C LYS A 404 -6.05 17.55 6.98
N ILE A 405 -4.96 16.78 7.07
CA ILE A 405 -4.34 16.07 5.95
C ILE A 405 -4.25 14.59 6.32
N HIS A 406 -3.66 14.30 7.47
CA HIS A 406 -3.43 12.95 7.92
C HIS A 406 -4.59 12.44 8.79
N LEU A 407 -4.76 11.13 8.80
CA LEU A 407 -5.68 10.48 9.73
C LEU A 407 -4.97 10.21 11.07
N SER A 408 -5.76 10.08 12.14
CA SER A 408 -5.26 9.53 13.39
C SER A 408 -4.95 8.03 13.23
N GLN A 409 -4.27 7.42 14.19
CA GLN A 409 -4.05 5.96 14.19
C GLN A 409 -5.39 5.20 14.10
N THR A 410 -6.41 5.64 14.83
CA THR A 410 -7.77 5.08 14.76
C THR A 410 -8.36 5.22 13.36
N GLY A 411 -8.20 6.40 12.74
CA GLY A 411 -8.66 6.64 11.37
C GLY A 411 -7.96 5.76 10.34
N TYR A 412 -6.65 5.59 10.43
CA TYR A 412 -5.90 4.67 9.55
C TYR A 412 -6.26 3.20 9.78
N ASN A 413 -6.51 2.78 11.03
CA ASN A 413 -6.98 1.43 11.31
C ASN A 413 -8.36 1.19 10.69
N LEU A 414 -9.29 2.14 10.83
CA LEU A 414 -10.59 2.07 10.18
C LEU A 414 -10.46 2.03 8.64
N GLN A 415 -9.57 2.85 8.07
CA GLN A 415 -9.25 2.82 6.63
C GLN A 415 -8.77 1.43 6.21
N GLY A 416 -7.92 0.79 7.02
CA GLY A 416 -7.44 -0.58 6.78
C GLY A 416 -8.55 -1.63 6.83
N ASP A 417 -9.46 -1.53 7.80
CA ASP A 417 -10.62 -2.43 7.92
C ASP A 417 -11.53 -2.30 6.68
N LEU A 418 -11.84 -1.06 6.26
CA LEU A 418 -12.67 -0.78 5.09
C LEU A 418 -12.02 -1.28 3.79
N PHE A 419 -10.72 -1.07 3.63
CA PHE A 419 -9.99 -1.51 2.44
C PHE A 419 -9.98 -3.04 2.34
N TYR A 420 -9.65 -3.73 3.42
CA TYR A 420 -9.65 -5.19 3.46
C TYR A 420 -11.06 -5.76 3.22
N GLU A 421 -12.09 -5.17 3.83
CA GLU A 421 -13.49 -5.56 3.62
C GLU A 421 -13.88 -5.45 2.13
N ALA A 422 -13.55 -4.33 1.48
CA ALA A 422 -13.86 -4.11 0.07
C ALA A 422 -13.18 -5.13 -0.85
N ILE A 423 -11.89 -5.44 -0.62
CA ILE A 423 -11.16 -6.46 -1.38
C ILE A 423 -11.76 -7.85 -1.13
N ASN A 424 -12.03 -8.19 0.14
CA ASN A 424 -12.56 -9.50 0.50
C ASN A 424 -13.97 -9.72 -0.07
N GLU A 425 -14.83 -8.70 -0.06
CA GLU A 425 -16.15 -8.78 -0.67
C GLU A 425 -16.04 -8.99 -2.19
N GLN A 426 -15.13 -8.29 -2.85
CA GLN A 426 -14.91 -8.44 -4.28
C GLN A 426 -14.30 -9.82 -4.62
N TYR A 427 -13.38 -10.32 -3.80
CA TYR A 427 -12.81 -11.66 -3.93
C TYR A 427 -13.88 -12.75 -3.78
N GLN A 428 -14.79 -12.60 -2.80
CA GLN A 428 -15.90 -13.55 -2.65
C GLN A 428 -16.84 -13.55 -3.86
N LYS A 429 -17.16 -12.38 -4.42
CA LYS A 429 -17.94 -12.28 -5.67
C LYS A 429 -17.24 -12.96 -6.85
N TRP A 430 -15.92 -12.83 -6.90
CA TRP A 430 -15.11 -13.49 -7.93
C TRP A 430 -15.14 -15.03 -7.77
N ILE A 431 -15.01 -15.56 -6.53
CA ILE A 431 -15.15 -17.01 -6.27
C ILE A 431 -16.53 -17.50 -6.70
N ASP A 432 -17.59 -16.84 -6.27
CA ASP A 432 -18.96 -17.24 -6.57
C ASP A 432 -19.24 -17.30 -8.09
N LYS A 433 -18.60 -16.41 -8.86
CA LYS A 433 -18.69 -16.36 -10.33
C LYS A 433 -17.85 -17.42 -11.03
N ASN A 434 -16.58 -17.58 -10.60
CA ASN A 434 -15.57 -18.33 -11.38
C ASN A 434 -15.28 -19.74 -10.84
N ARG A 435 -15.74 -20.04 -9.62
CA ARG A 435 -15.56 -21.33 -8.92
C ARG A 435 -16.88 -21.78 -8.30
N PRO A 436 -17.95 -21.97 -9.09
CA PRO A 436 -19.21 -22.45 -8.55
C PRO A 436 -19.01 -23.82 -7.89
N LYS A 437 -19.74 -24.07 -6.79
CA LYS A 437 -19.70 -25.32 -6.03
C LYS A 437 -20.24 -26.49 -6.84
#